data_77dbf5bf441a83be4cdf3d4807941dfa
#
_entry.id   77dbf5bf441a83be4cdf3d4807941dfa
#
_cell.length_a   1.000
_cell.length_b   1.000
_cell.length_c   1.000
_cell.angle_alpha   90.00
_cell.angle_beta   90.00
_cell.angle_gamma   90.00
#
_symmetry.space_group_name_H-M   'P 1'
#
loop_
_entity.id
_entity.type
_entity.pdbx_description
1 polymer ?
#
loop_
_entity_poly.entity_id
_entity_poly.type
_entity_poly.pdbx_seq_one_letter_code
_entity_poly.pdbx_strand_id
1 'polypeptide(L)'
;VAAGMNPMDLKRGIDQAVAVALDEVKAISKPVSNNSEIAQVGTISANGDAEIGELIALAMAKVGNEGVITVEEAKTAETTVDIVEGMQFDRGYLSPYFITNADKMEVALEEPLILLHEKKLTSLQPMLPVLEAVVQSGRPLLIIAEDIEGEALATLVVNKLRGGLRVAAVKAPGFGDRRKAMLED
;
A
#
# COMPACT_ATOMS: atom_id res chain seq x y z
N VAL A 1 18.02 35.62 -7.27
CA VAL A 1 17.48 36.46 -6.15
C VAL A 1 18.53 37.44 -5.68
N ALA A 2 19.74 36.98 -5.36
CA ALA A 2 20.81 37.88 -4.89
C ALA A 2 21.22 38.98 -5.89
N ALA A 3 21.03 38.74 -7.21
CA ALA A 3 21.28 39.70 -8.27
C ALA A 3 20.10 40.64 -8.56
N GLY A 4 19.09 40.71 -7.71
CA GLY A 4 17.94 41.61 -7.84
C GLY A 4 16.81 41.11 -8.74
N MET A 5 16.84 39.88 -9.21
CA MET A 5 15.75 39.30 -10.00
C MET A 5 14.55 38.94 -9.11
N ASN A 6 13.35 39.12 -9.66
CA ASN A 6 12.12 38.79 -8.95
C ASN A 6 12.04 37.25 -8.69
N PRO A 7 11.90 36.80 -7.43
CA PRO A 7 11.85 35.41 -7.08
C PRO A 7 10.68 34.65 -7.76
N MET A 8 9.55 35.31 -7.96
CA MET A 8 8.36 34.70 -8.57
C MET A 8 8.55 34.45 -10.07
N ASP A 9 9.27 35.34 -10.76
CA ASP A 9 9.58 35.15 -12.18
C ASP A 9 10.62 34.07 -12.37
N LEU A 10 11.61 33.97 -11.48
CA LEU A 10 12.55 32.85 -11.44
C LEU A 10 11.84 31.53 -11.21
N LYS A 11 10.92 31.49 -10.24
CA LYS A 11 10.13 30.29 -9.97
C LYS A 11 9.34 29.86 -11.20
N ARG A 12 8.62 30.76 -11.86
CA ARG A 12 7.87 30.48 -13.08
C ARG A 12 8.75 29.93 -14.20
N GLY A 13 9.93 30.52 -14.39
CA GLY A 13 10.91 30.05 -15.37
C GLY A 13 11.42 28.64 -15.07
N ILE A 14 11.70 28.35 -13.80
CA ILE A 14 12.10 26.99 -13.36
C ILE A 14 10.96 26.00 -13.59
N ASP A 15 9.73 26.33 -13.19
CA ASP A 15 8.56 25.45 -13.35
C ASP A 15 8.32 25.12 -14.85
N GLN A 16 8.45 26.10 -15.73
CA GLN A 16 8.34 25.89 -17.19
C GLN A 16 9.48 25.00 -17.73
N ALA A 17 10.71 25.24 -17.31
CA ALA A 17 11.85 24.44 -17.73
C ALA A 17 11.71 22.98 -17.26
N VAL A 18 11.25 22.76 -16.03
CA VAL A 18 10.99 21.43 -15.49
C VAL A 18 9.89 20.72 -16.27
N ALA A 19 8.79 21.40 -16.62
CA ALA A 19 7.72 20.80 -17.41
C ALA A 19 8.23 20.32 -18.79
N VAL A 20 8.97 21.16 -19.51
CA VAL A 20 9.57 20.79 -20.81
C VAL A 20 10.55 19.63 -20.66
N ALA A 21 11.43 19.67 -19.64
CA ALA A 21 12.39 18.60 -19.40
C ALA A 21 11.69 17.27 -19.08
N LEU A 22 10.61 17.29 -18.30
CA LEU A 22 9.83 16.08 -17.97
C LEU A 22 9.18 15.47 -19.22
N ASP A 23 8.63 16.30 -20.10
CA ASP A 23 8.02 15.82 -21.36
C ASP A 23 9.06 15.19 -22.28
N GLU A 24 10.24 15.78 -22.40
CA GLU A 24 11.35 15.20 -23.17
C GLU A 24 11.86 13.90 -22.55
N VAL A 25 12.04 13.83 -21.23
CA VAL A 25 12.43 12.60 -20.55
C VAL A 25 11.41 11.49 -20.78
N LYS A 26 10.11 11.80 -20.71
CA LYS A 26 9.05 10.83 -21.02
C LYS A 26 9.11 10.36 -22.47
N ALA A 27 9.39 11.27 -23.40
CA ALA A 27 9.47 10.94 -24.84
C ALA A 27 10.63 10.00 -25.18
N ILE A 28 11.76 10.12 -24.50
CA ILE A 28 12.94 9.25 -24.72
C ILE A 28 12.95 8.01 -23.83
N SER A 29 12.06 7.93 -22.82
CA SER A 29 11.98 6.78 -21.93
C SER A 29 11.55 5.52 -22.68
N LYS A 30 12.13 4.38 -22.31
CA LYS A 30 11.75 3.07 -22.82
C LYS A 30 11.06 2.28 -21.71
N PRO A 31 9.88 1.70 -21.96
CA PRO A 31 9.26 0.83 -21.00
C PRO A 31 10.12 -0.43 -20.79
N VAL A 32 10.27 -0.83 -19.55
CA VAL A 32 10.95 -2.08 -19.17
C VAL A 32 10.03 -3.24 -19.52
N SER A 33 10.53 -4.21 -20.31
CA SER A 33 9.71 -5.28 -20.86
C SER A 33 10.15 -6.69 -20.48
N ASN A 34 11.35 -6.85 -19.94
CA ASN A 34 11.89 -8.17 -19.59
C ASN A 34 12.74 -8.14 -18.30
N ASN A 35 12.95 -9.34 -17.72
CA ASN A 35 13.68 -9.48 -16.47
C ASN A 35 15.14 -9.00 -16.52
N SER A 36 15.79 -9.09 -17.68
CA SER A 36 17.17 -8.60 -17.85
C SER A 36 17.22 -7.08 -17.73
N GLU A 37 16.24 -6.38 -18.30
CA GLU A 37 16.13 -4.91 -18.15
C GLU A 37 15.79 -4.51 -16.72
N ILE A 38 14.95 -5.30 -16.03
CA ILE A 38 14.66 -5.11 -14.58
C ILE A 38 15.95 -5.24 -13.78
N ALA A 39 16.76 -6.28 -14.04
CA ALA A 39 18.04 -6.47 -13.37
C ALA A 39 19.00 -5.31 -13.61
N GLN A 40 19.06 -4.79 -14.84
CA GLN A 40 19.91 -3.64 -15.16
C GLN A 40 19.47 -2.37 -14.43
N VAL A 41 18.18 -2.08 -14.39
CA VAL A 41 17.63 -0.94 -13.62
C VAL A 41 17.90 -1.12 -12.12
N GLY A 42 17.68 -2.32 -11.59
CA GLY A 42 17.98 -2.67 -10.21
C GLY A 42 19.47 -2.48 -9.86
N THR A 43 20.35 -2.92 -10.74
CA THR A 43 21.82 -2.76 -10.60
C THR A 43 22.21 -1.28 -10.57
N ILE A 44 21.66 -0.45 -11.45
CA ILE A 44 21.92 0.99 -11.48
C ILE A 44 21.42 1.63 -10.18
N SER A 45 20.22 1.28 -9.73
CA SER A 45 19.62 1.79 -8.51
C SER A 45 20.39 1.37 -7.25
N ALA A 46 21.02 0.20 -7.26
CA ALA A 46 21.88 -0.32 -6.22
C ALA A 46 23.36 0.15 -6.37
N ASN A 47 23.60 1.26 -7.07
CA ASN A 47 24.94 1.84 -7.27
C ASN A 47 25.95 0.89 -7.95
N GLY A 48 25.49 0.07 -8.87
CA GLY A 48 26.31 -0.85 -9.65
C GLY A 48 26.41 -2.27 -9.09
N ASP A 49 25.67 -2.58 -8.02
CA ASP A 49 25.64 -3.92 -7.43
C ASP A 49 24.72 -4.84 -8.28
N ALA A 50 25.36 -5.73 -9.05
CA ALA A 50 24.66 -6.66 -9.92
C ALA A 50 23.89 -7.75 -9.15
N GLU A 51 24.39 -8.17 -7.99
CA GLU A 51 23.75 -9.18 -7.16
C GLU A 51 22.38 -8.69 -6.66
N ILE A 52 22.32 -7.45 -6.17
CA ILE A 52 21.05 -6.81 -5.78
C ILE A 52 20.12 -6.67 -6.99
N GLY A 53 20.65 -6.28 -8.16
CA GLY A 53 19.87 -6.17 -9.38
C GLY A 53 19.21 -7.49 -9.80
N GLU A 54 19.95 -8.60 -9.71
CA GLU A 54 19.43 -9.95 -10.00
C GLU A 54 18.39 -10.40 -8.98
N LEU A 55 18.58 -10.13 -7.69
CA LEU A 55 17.62 -10.42 -6.65
C LEU A 55 16.29 -9.67 -6.85
N ILE A 56 16.36 -8.40 -7.24
CA ILE A 56 15.17 -7.60 -7.57
C ILE A 56 14.45 -8.21 -8.79
N ALA A 57 15.18 -8.56 -9.84
CA ALA A 57 14.58 -9.17 -11.03
C ALA A 57 13.94 -10.53 -10.72
N LEU A 58 14.58 -11.34 -9.85
CA LEU A 58 14.02 -12.59 -9.37
C LEU A 58 12.72 -12.38 -8.59
N ALA A 59 12.69 -11.40 -7.68
CA ALA A 59 11.50 -11.05 -6.93
C ALA A 59 10.37 -10.59 -7.86
N MET A 60 10.66 -9.68 -8.82
CA MET A 60 9.68 -9.22 -9.82
C MET A 60 9.13 -10.35 -10.69
N ALA A 61 9.98 -11.30 -11.08
CA ALA A 61 9.54 -12.48 -11.85
C ALA A 61 8.54 -13.36 -11.08
N LYS A 62 8.61 -13.33 -9.76
CA LYS A 62 7.73 -14.13 -8.88
C LYS A 62 6.42 -13.41 -8.52
N VAL A 63 6.50 -12.10 -8.20
CA VAL A 63 5.33 -11.34 -7.76
C VAL A 63 4.60 -10.64 -8.90
N GLY A 64 5.21 -10.53 -10.08
CA GLY A 64 4.65 -9.84 -11.24
C GLY A 64 4.84 -8.31 -11.18
N ASN A 65 4.39 -7.62 -12.23
CA ASN A 65 4.58 -6.17 -12.37
C ASN A 65 3.78 -5.33 -11.35
N GLU A 66 2.75 -5.90 -10.77
CA GLU A 66 1.90 -5.27 -9.75
C GLU A 66 2.35 -5.64 -8.33
N GLY A 67 3.41 -6.43 -8.20
CA GLY A 67 3.93 -6.85 -6.91
C GLY A 67 4.69 -5.72 -6.20
N VAL A 68 4.53 -5.67 -4.88
CA VAL A 68 5.25 -4.72 -4.03
C VAL A 68 6.52 -5.37 -3.50
N ILE A 69 7.67 -4.74 -3.73
CA ILE A 69 8.96 -5.15 -3.17
C ILE A 69 9.32 -4.21 -2.03
N THR A 70 9.48 -4.76 -0.84
CA THR A 70 10.01 -4.03 0.34
C THR A 70 11.42 -4.49 0.63
N VAL A 71 12.27 -3.57 1.08
CA VAL A 71 13.64 -3.85 1.51
C VAL A 71 13.72 -3.60 3.00
N GLU A 72 14.11 -4.63 3.75
CA GLU A 72 14.26 -4.58 5.20
C GLU A 72 15.67 -5.01 5.60
N GLU A 73 16.13 -4.55 6.75
CA GLU A 73 17.41 -4.96 7.31
C GLU A 73 17.34 -6.41 7.80
N ALA A 74 18.18 -7.28 7.25
CA ALA A 74 18.24 -8.67 7.68
C ALA A 74 18.87 -8.81 9.08
N LYS A 75 18.43 -9.79 9.85
CA LYS A 75 19.01 -10.16 11.12
C LYS A 75 20.26 -11.03 10.96
N THR A 76 20.53 -11.51 9.77
CA THR A 76 21.65 -12.36 9.37
C THR A 76 22.57 -11.61 8.40
N ALA A 77 23.79 -12.10 8.20
CA ALA A 77 24.74 -11.52 7.24
C ALA A 77 24.41 -11.87 5.77
N GLU A 78 23.46 -12.75 5.54
CA GLU A 78 23.08 -13.18 4.19
C GLU A 78 21.85 -12.39 3.70
N THR A 79 21.91 -11.97 2.43
CA THR A 79 20.76 -11.36 1.76
C THR A 79 19.80 -12.46 1.30
N THR A 80 18.55 -12.41 1.73
CA THR A 80 17.53 -13.37 1.38
C THR A 80 16.34 -12.67 0.69
N VAL A 81 15.63 -13.40 -0.16
CA VAL A 81 14.38 -12.95 -0.78
C VAL A 81 13.25 -13.81 -0.24
N ASP A 82 12.39 -13.22 0.57
CA ASP A 82 11.18 -13.86 1.06
C ASP A 82 9.99 -13.43 0.21
N ILE A 83 9.26 -14.40 -0.33
CA ILE A 83 8.13 -14.16 -1.22
C ILE A 83 6.85 -14.51 -0.47
N VAL A 84 5.95 -13.55 -0.38
CA VAL A 84 4.64 -13.70 0.24
C VAL A 84 3.57 -13.50 -0.84
N GLU A 85 2.65 -14.43 -0.96
CA GLU A 85 1.47 -14.25 -1.81
C GLU A 85 0.50 -13.32 -1.12
N GLY A 86 0.55 -12.04 -1.48
CA GLY A 86 -0.24 -10.99 -0.86
C GLY A 86 0.62 -9.84 -0.35
N MET A 87 0.10 -9.07 0.60
CA MET A 87 0.78 -7.92 1.19
C MET A 87 0.88 -8.07 2.69
N GLN A 88 2.08 -7.90 3.24
CA GLN A 88 2.32 -7.87 4.68
C GLN A 88 2.30 -6.43 5.19
N PHE A 89 1.56 -6.16 6.27
CA PHE A 89 1.44 -4.85 6.90
C PHE A 89 2.19 -4.80 8.23
N ASP A 90 2.72 -3.63 8.58
CA ASP A 90 3.36 -3.39 9.89
C ASP A 90 2.37 -3.46 11.05
N ARG A 91 1.10 -3.16 10.77
CA ARG A 91 0.05 -3.05 11.77
C ARG A 91 -1.03 -4.10 11.54
N GLY A 92 -1.41 -4.79 12.63
CA GLY A 92 -2.48 -5.75 12.63
C GLY A 92 -3.87 -5.11 12.83
N TYR A 93 -4.80 -5.88 13.34
CA TYR A 93 -6.18 -5.47 13.57
C TYR A 93 -6.29 -4.28 14.55
N LEU A 94 -7.26 -3.40 14.29
CA LEU A 94 -7.49 -2.18 15.09
C LEU A 94 -8.12 -2.44 16.45
N SER A 95 -8.74 -3.61 16.64
CA SER A 95 -9.38 -3.97 17.91
C SER A 95 -9.24 -5.46 18.18
N PRO A 96 -8.91 -5.87 19.44
CA PRO A 96 -8.87 -7.28 19.85
C PRO A 96 -10.21 -7.99 19.66
N TYR A 97 -11.31 -7.26 19.63
CA TYR A 97 -12.64 -7.83 19.39
C TYR A 97 -12.82 -8.37 17.96
N PHE A 98 -11.92 -8.06 17.03
CA PHE A 98 -11.92 -8.66 15.68
C PHE A 98 -11.33 -10.07 15.63
N ILE A 99 -10.66 -10.52 16.67
CA ILE A 99 -10.05 -11.86 16.76
C ILE A 99 -11.07 -12.94 16.42
N THR A 100 -10.66 -13.86 15.53
CA THR A 100 -11.45 -15.04 15.15
C THR A 100 -10.94 -16.31 15.83
N ASN A 101 -9.63 -16.36 16.17
CA ASN A 101 -9.00 -17.46 16.88
C ASN A 101 -8.32 -16.90 18.15
N ALA A 102 -8.93 -17.15 19.30
CA ALA A 102 -8.46 -16.63 20.58
C ALA A 102 -7.13 -17.26 21.03
N ASP A 103 -6.89 -18.53 20.73
CA ASP A 103 -5.68 -19.26 21.15
C ASP A 103 -4.43 -18.72 20.46
N LYS A 104 -4.57 -18.34 19.19
CA LYS A 104 -3.47 -17.77 18.38
C LYS A 104 -3.47 -16.24 18.35
N MET A 105 -4.49 -15.59 18.91
CA MET A 105 -4.68 -14.14 18.87
C MET A 105 -4.66 -13.60 17.42
N GLU A 106 -5.26 -14.33 16.49
CA GLU A 106 -5.26 -14.02 15.05
C GLU A 106 -6.67 -13.73 14.51
N VAL A 107 -6.71 -13.01 13.41
CA VAL A 107 -7.90 -12.81 12.59
C VAL A 107 -7.67 -13.54 11.27
N ALA A 108 -8.43 -14.60 11.03
CA ALA A 108 -8.45 -15.31 9.76
C ALA A 108 -9.82 -15.11 9.10
N LEU A 109 -9.81 -14.62 7.87
CA LEU A 109 -11.00 -14.42 7.05
C LEU A 109 -10.81 -15.17 5.74
N GLU A 110 -11.73 -16.06 5.42
CA GLU A 110 -11.73 -16.83 4.18
C GLU A 110 -12.51 -16.08 3.10
N GLU A 111 -11.91 -15.84 1.96
CA GLU A 111 -12.48 -15.13 0.81
C GLU A 111 -13.19 -13.81 1.17
N PRO A 112 -12.53 -12.91 1.93
CA PRO A 112 -13.16 -11.67 2.35
C PRO A 112 -13.44 -10.73 1.17
N LEU A 113 -14.47 -9.92 1.30
CA LEU A 113 -14.57 -8.69 0.56
C LEU A 113 -13.60 -7.67 1.16
N ILE A 114 -12.87 -6.95 0.34
CA ILE A 114 -11.90 -5.95 0.78
C ILE A 114 -12.46 -4.56 0.47
N LEU A 115 -12.53 -3.71 1.49
CA LEU A 115 -12.87 -2.30 1.34
C LEU A 115 -11.64 -1.46 1.60
N LEU A 116 -11.16 -0.76 0.56
CA LEU A 116 -10.07 0.21 0.64
C LEU A 116 -10.64 1.61 0.84
N HIS A 117 -10.11 2.35 1.81
CA HIS A 117 -10.52 3.73 2.06
C HIS A 117 -9.32 4.61 2.43
N GLU A 118 -9.10 5.68 1.66
CA GLU A 118 -7.93 6.54 1.83
C GLU A 118 -7.92 7.38 3.10
N LYS A 119 -9.10 7.68 3.67
CA LYS A 119 -9.28 8.60 4.80
C LYS A 119 -9.63 7.88 6.09
N LYS A 120 -9.62 8.63 7.19
CA LYS A 120 -10.13 8.14 8.47
C LYS A 120 -11.64 7.94 8.43
N LEU A 121 -12.08 6.83 9.00
CA LEU A 121 -13.49 6.50 9.19
C LEU A 121 -13.91 6.77 10.62
N THR A 122 -14.66 7.83 10.83
CA THR A 122 -15.22 8.20 12.15
C THR A 122 -16.71 7.89 12.26
N SER A 123 -17.39 7.77 11.12
CA SER A 123 -18.81 7.44 11.01
C SER A 123 -19.03 6.37 9.94
N LEU A 124 -19.98 5.45 10.18
CA LEU A 124 -20.36 4.40 9.22
C LEU A 124 -21.50 4.82 8.28
N GLN A 125 -22.08 5.97 8.45
CA GLN A 125 -23.19 6.46 7.61
C GLN A 125 -22.91 6.35 6.11
N PRO A 126 -21.75 6.81 5.59
CA PRO A 126 -21.44 6.69 4.17
C PRO A 126 -21.23 5.25 3.70
N MET A 127 -20.96 4.32 4.63
CA MET A 127 -20.66 2.92 4.34
C MET A 127 -21.87 2.00 4.48
N LEU A 128 -23.00 2.48 4.98
CA LEU A 128 -24.18 1.65 5.21
C LEU A 128 -24.58 0.81 3.98
N PRO A 129 -24.65 1.36 2.76
CA PRO A 129 -25.00 0.56 1.59
C PRO A 129 -24.01 -0.59 1.33
N VAL A 130 -22.72 -0.35 1.55
CA VAL A 130 -21.68 -1.38 1.39
C VAL A 130 -21.84 -2.46 2.47
N LEU A 131 -22.03 -2.07 3.73
CA LEU A 131 -22.23 -3.00 4.83
C LEU A 131 -23.50 -3.85 4.65
N GLU A 132 -24.58 -3.28 4.17
CA GLU A 132 -25.81 -4.02 3.81
C GLU A 132 -25.57 -5.05 2.71
N ALA A 133 -24.84 -4.67 1.65
CA ALA A 133 -24.48 -5.59 0.58
C ALA A 133 -23.58 -6.74 1.08
N VAL A 134 -22.63 -6.44 1.98
CA VAL A 134 -21.76 -7.43 2.61
C VAL A 134 -22.56 -8.42 3.45
N VAL A 135 -23.51 -7.93 4.27
CA VAL A 135 -24.39 -8.80 5.06
C VAL A 135 -25.23 -9.70 4.16
N GLN A 136 -25.77 -9.16 3.06
CA GLN A 136 -26.56 -9.95 2.11
C GLN A 136 -25.73 -11.01 1.39
N SER A 137 -24.44 -10.73 1.12
CA SER A 137 -23.54 -11.69 0.47
C SER A 137 -23.11 -12.84 1.40
N GLY A 138 -23.22 -12.67 2.71
CA GLY A 138 -22.74 -13.63 3.72
C GLY A 138 -21.22 -13.76 3.80
N ARG A 139 -20.47 -12.99 3.01
CA ARG A 139 -18.99 -13.01 2.99
C ARG A 139 -18.42 -12.14 4.10
N PRO A 140 -17.23 -12.46 4.63
CA PRO A 140 -16.57 -11.59 5.58
C PRO A 140 -16.07 -10.31 4.89
N LEU A 141 -15.89 -9.25 5.66
CA LEU A 141 -15.38 -7.95 5.21
C LEU A 141 -14.07 -7.63 5.91
N LEU A 142 -13.04 -7.30 5.13
CA LEU A 142 -11.83 -6.68 5.59
C LEU A 142 -11.84 -5.20 5.21
N ILE A 143 -11.73 -4.30 6.18
CA ILE A 143 -11.64 -2.87 5.94
C ILE A 143 -10.19 -2.44 6.12
N ILE A 144 -9.62 -1.81 5.09
CA ILE A 144 -8.28 -1.23 5.12
C ILE A 144 -8.44 0.28 4.94
N ALA A 145 -8.21 1.04 6.01
CA ALA A 145 -8.40 2.49 6.00
C ALA A 145 -7.21 3.20 6.67
N GLU A 146 -7.10 4.51 6.45
CA GLU A 146 -6.08 5.31 7.15
C GLU A 146 -6.18 5.11 8.67
N ASP A 147 -7.39 5.19 9.21
CA ASP A 147 -7.74 4.83 10.58
C ASP A 147 -9.24 4.60 10.71
N ILE A 148 -9.67 3.86 11.73
CA ILE A 148 -11.09 3.73 12.09
C ILE A 148 -11.23 4.01 13.58
N GLU A 149 -11.94 5.05 13.91
CA GLU A 149 -12.01 5.58 15.27
C GLU A 149 -13.47 5.82 15.71
N GLY A 150 -13.64 6.01 17.01
CA GLY A 150 -14.88 6.49 17.60
C GLY A 150 -16.09 5.59 17.34
N GLU A 151 -17.18 6.21 16.90
CA GLU A 151 -18.46 5.53 16.66
C GLU A 151 -18.36 4.44 15.58
N ALA A 152 -17.55 4.67 14.53
CA ALA A 152 -17.38 3.71 13.45
C ALA A 152 -16.78 2.39 13.97
N LEU A 153 -15.69 2.46 14.72
CA LEU A 153 -15.06 1.28 15.30
C LEU A 153 -15.99 0.56 16.29
N ALA A 154 -16.63 1.31 17.19
CA ALA A 154 -17.56 0.75 18.18
C ALA A 154 -18.72 0.01 17.50
N THR A 155 -19.30 0.59 16.45
CA THR A 155 -20.42 -0.02 15.74
C THR A 155 -20.00 -1.29 15.00
N LEU A 156 -18.81 -1.32 14.36
CA LEU A 156 -18.29 -2.54 13.72
C LEU A 156 -18.08 -3.66 14.75
N VAL A 157 -17.49 -3.33 15.90
CA VAL A 157 -17.27 -4.29 16.99
C VAL A 157 -18.60 -4.84 17.53
N VAL A 158 -19.58 -3.98 17.80
CA VAL A 158 -20.90 -4.41 18.27
C VAL A 158 -21.60 -5.33 17.27
N ASN A 159 -21.59 -4.99 15.99
CA ASN A 159 -22.21 -5.82 14.95
C ASN A 159 -21.50 -7.17 14.80
N LYS A 160 -20.16 -7.20 14.91
CA LYS A 160 -19.43 -8.46 14.93
C LYS A 160 -19.81 -9.33 16.14
N LEU A 161 -19.82 -8.76 17.34
CA LEU A 161 -20.16 -9.48 18.57
C LEU A 161 -21.59 -10.04 18.57
N ARG A 162 -22.52 -9.33 17.91
CA ARG A 162 -23.90 -9.80 17.70
C ARG A 162 -24.03 -10.86 16.62
N GLY A 163 -22.95 -11.19 15.93
CA GLY A 163 -22.95 -12.17 14.84
C GLY A 163 -23.61 -11.68 13.54
N GLY A 164 -23.95 -10.39 13.46
CA GLY A 164 -24.59 -9.80 12.27
C GLY A 164 -23.61 -9.48 11.13
N LEU A 165 -22.33 -9.32 11.45
CA LEU A 165 -21.31 -8.97 10.46
C LEU A 165 -19.97 -9.67 10.78
N ARG A 166 -19.44 -10.41 9.82
CA ARG A 166 -18.09 -10.98 9.90
C ARG A 166 -17.11 -9.94 9.38
N VAL A 167 -16.50 -9.16 10.26
CA VAL A 167 -15.65 -8.02 9.87
C VAL A 167 -14.35 -7.98 10.65
N ALA A 168 -13.32 -7.53 9.99
CA ALA A 168 -12.09 -7.07 10.62
C ALA A 168 -11.66 -5.73 9.98
N ALA A 169 -10.89 -4.96 10.72
CA ALA A 169 -10.39 -3.68 10.27
C ALA A 169 -8.91 -3.55 10.62
N VAL A 170 -8.13 -3.09 9.66
CA VAL A 170 -6.69 -2.85 9.77
C VAL A 170 -6.37 -1.44 9.31
N LYS A 171 -5.25 -0.92 9.82
CA LYS A 171 -4.72 0.36 9.39
C LYS A 171 -3.96 0.20 8.08
N ALA A 172 -4.23 1.08 7.11
CA ALA A 172 -3.53 1.07 5.83
C ALA A 172 -2.02 1.30 6.01
N PRO A 173 -1.18 0.59 5.24
CA PRO A 173 0.27 0.75 5.30
C PRO A 173 0.70 2.11 4.77
N GLY A 174 1.93 2.53 5.13
CA GLY A 174 2.52 3.79 4.68
C GLY A 174 1.96 5.03 5.39
N PHE A 175 2.45 6.21 4.96
CA PHE A 175 2.07 7.51 5.51
C PHE A 175 1.91 8.53 4.38
N GLY A 176 1.02 9.52 4.59
CA GLY A 176 0.80 10.63 3.66
C GLY A 176 0.47 10.18 2.24
N ASP A 177 1.08 10.82 1.24
CA ASP A 177 0.83 10.56 -0.18
C ASP A 177 1.23 9.14 -0.60
N ARG A 178 2.24 8.54 0.05
CA ARG A 178 2.63 7.15 -0.21
C ARG A 178 1.52 6.17 0.17
N ARG A 179 0.80 6.40 1.27
CA ARG A 179 -0.35 5.57 1.66
C ARG A 179 -1.44 5.62 0.60
N LYS A 180 -1.71 6.83 0.08
CA LYS A 180 -2.71 7.01 -0.96
C LYS A 180 -2.35 6.23 -2.22
N ALA A 181 -1.11 6.36 -2.70
CA ALA A 181 -0.62 5.59 -3.84
C ALA A 181 -0.76 4.07 -3.63
N MET A 182 -0.35 3.57 -2.44
CA MET A 182 -0.47 2.14 -2.10
C MET A 182 -1.90 1.61 -1.98
N LEU A 183 -2.90 2.49 -1.81
CA LEU A 183 -4.32 2.11 -1.78
C LEU A 183 -4.98 2.25 -3.15
N GLU A 184 -4.38 3.01 -4.07
CA GLU A 184 -4.83 3.17 -5.46
C GLU A 184 -4.31 2.04 -6.37
N ASP A 185 -3.10 1.51 -6.10
CA ASP A 185 -2.48 0.38 -6.79
C ASP A 185 -3.12 -0.97 -6.36
#